data_fa73599012c49205fdbe782a5260b28b
#
_entry.id   fa73599012c49205fdbe782a5260b28b
#
_cell.length_a   1.000
_cell.length_b   1.000
_cell.length_c   1.000
_cell.angle_alpha   90.00
_cell.angle_beta   90.00
_cell.angle_gamma   90.00
#
_symmetry.space_group_name_H-M   'P 1'
#
loop_
_entity.id
_entity.type
_entity.pdbx_description
1 polymer ?
#
loop_
_entity_poly.entity_id
_entity_poly.type
_entity_poly.pdbx_seq_one_letter_code
_entity_poly.pdbx_strand_id
1 'polypeptide(L)' 'MITKEMTIGEVLRMNSAFAEVLMSFGMHCLGCPSSQMESLEEACMVHGLDSEGLIEKLNNI' A
#
# COMPACT_ATOMS: atom_id res chain seq x y z
N MET A 1 11.15 5.14 -6.01
CA MET A 1 9.85 5.85 -5.96
C MET A 1 8.70 4.86 -6.00
N ILE A 2 7.77 5.01 -5.11
CA ILE A 2 6.59 4.13 -5.05
C ILE A 2 5.61 4.52 -6.15
N THR A 3 5.10 3.53 -6.86
CA THR A 3 4.08 3.72 -7.90
C THR A 3 2.85 2.89 -7.60
N LYS A 4 1.73 3.25 -8.20
CA LYS A 4 0.46 2.56 -7.95
C LYS A 4 0.42 1.14 -8.50
N GLU A 5 1.29 0.80 -9.43
CA GLU A 5 1.39 -0.53 -10.00
C GLU A 5 2.17 -1.51 -9.11
N MET A 6 2.90 -1.00 -8.13
CA MET A 6 3.64 -1.86 -7.21
C MET A 6 2.68 -2.60 -6.29
N THR A 7 3.03 -3.84 -5.95
CA THR A 7 2.20 -4.63 -5.04
C THR A 7 2.47 -4.25 -3.59
N ILE A 8 1.50 -4.54 -2.74
CA ILE A 8 1.65 -4.32 -1.29
C ILE A 8 2.87 -5.07 -0.77
N GLY A 9 3.06 -6.31 -1.21
CA GLY A 9 4.21 -7.11 -0.77
C GLY A 9 5.53 -6.48 -1.16
N GLU A 10 5.63 -5.93 -2.36
CA GLU A 10 6.85 -5.25 -2.80
C GLU A 10 7.16 -4.04 -1.92
N VAL A 11 6.15 -3.24 -1.66
CA VAL A 11 6.28 -2.03 -0.84
C VAL A 11 6.72 -2.39 0.57
N LEU A 12 6.13 -3.41 1.17
CA LEU A 12 6.48 -3.84 2.52
C LEU A 12 7.92 -4.34 2.61
N ARG A 13 8.41 -4.98 1.54
CA ARG A 13 9.79 -5.48 1.51
C ARG A 13 10.80 -4.34 1.35
N MET A 14 10.39 -3.23 0.74
CA MET A 14 11.28 -2.10 0.55
C MET A 14 11.57 -1.37 1.87
N ASN A 15 10.56 -1.18 2.68
CA ASN A 15 10.71 -0.46 3.96
C ASN A 15 9.53 -0.81 4.87
N SER A 16 9.84 -1.37 6.03
CA SER A 16 8.81 -1.77 6.99
C SER A 16 7.98 -0.58 7.50
N ALA A 17 8.52 0.63 7.43
CA ALA A 17 7.78 1.82 7.82
C ALA A 17 6.56 2.07 6.93
N PHE A 18 6.56 1.55 5.71
CA PHE A 18 5.41 1.68 4.81
C PHE A 18 4.17 0.96 5.37
N ALA A 19 4.36 -0.09 6.18
CA ALA A 19 3.25 -0.80 6.79
C ALA A 19 2.41 0.14 7.66
N GLU A 20 3.05 1.03 8.41
CA GLU A 20 2.34 1.98 9.27
C GLU A 20 1.49 2.93 8.44
N VAL A 21 2.01 3.38 7.30
CA VAL A 21 1.27 4.28 6.41
C VAL A 21 0.05 3.56 5.84
N LEU A 22 0.24 2.32 5.37
CA LEU A 22 -0.86 1.53 4.82
C LEU A 22 -1.94 1.30 5.87
N MET A 23 -1.54 0.98 7.09
CA MET A 23 -2.50 0.78 8.18
C MET A 23 -3.25 2.05 8.52
N SER A 24 -2.58 3.20 8.46
CA SER A 24 -3.23 4.48 8.74
C SER A 24 -4.30 4.82 7.71
N PHE A 25 -4.22 4.23 6.52
CA PHE A 25 -5.24 4.36 5.49
C PHE A 25 -6.33 3.30 5.60
N GLY A 26 -6.26 2.43 6.60
CA GLY A 26 -7.29 1.41 6.81
C GLY A 26 -6.96 0.05 6.23
N MET A 27 -5.76 -0.15 5.72
CA MET A 27 -5.33 -1.43 5.14
C MET A 27 -4.71 -2.29 6.22
N HIS A 28 -5.52 -3.12 6.88
CA HIS A 28 -5.05 -3.91 8.01
C HIS A 28 -4.63 -5.35 7.68
N CYS A 29 -4.97 -5.85 6.50
CA CYS A 29 -4.67 -7.23 6.12
C CYS A 29 -3.34 -7.33 5.36
N LEU A 30 -2.28 -6.77 5.91
CA LEU A 30 -0.99 -6.71 5.22
C LEU A 30 -0.21 -8.01 5.26
N GLY A 31 -0.57 -8.92 6.17
CA GLY A 31 0.11 -10.21 6.30
C GLY A 31 -0.45 -11.31 5.42
N CYS A 32 -1.59 -11.09 4.75
CA CYS A 32 -2.21 -12.12 3.92
C CYS A 32 -1.52 -12.20 2.57
N PRO A 33 -1.11 -13.41 2.12
CA PRO A 33 -0.44 -13.54 0.82
C PRO A 33 -1.27 -12.99 -0.34
N SER A 34 -2.58 -13.21 -0.33
CA SER A 34 -3.44 -12.70 -1.40
C SER A 34 -3.48 -11.18 -1.42
N SER A 35 -3.50 -10.54 -0.26
CA SER A 35 -3.47 -9.08 -0.17
C SER A 35 -2.15 -8.51 -0.66
N GLN A 36 -1.05 -9.20 -0.36
CA GLN A 36 0.28 -8.75 -0.77
C GLN A 36 0.49 -8.82 -2.28
N MET A 37 -0.32 -9.60 -2.99
CA MET A 37 -0.25 -9.69 -4.44
C MET A 37 -1.02 -8.59 -5.15
N GLU A 38 -1.88 -7.86 -4.44
CA GLU A 38 -2.63 -6.75 -5.02
C GLU A 38 -1.74 -5.55 -5.22
N SER A 39 -1.97 -4.80 -6.32
CA SER A 39 -1.29 -3.53 -6.50
C SER A 39 -1.87 -2.51 -5.53
N LEU A 40 -1.12 -1.44 -5.28
CA LEU A 40 -1.60 -0.36 -4.42
C LEU A 40 -2.90 0.25 -4.97
N GLU A 41 -2.98 0.38 -6.29
CA GLU A 41 -4.18 0.90 -6.93
C GLU A 41 -5.39 -0.01 -6.70
N GLU A 42 -5.20 -1.32 -6.90
CA GLU A 42 -6.28 -2.28 -6.69
C GLU A 42 -6.74 -2.30 -5.23
N ALA A 43 -5.80 -2.27 -4.31
CA ALA A 43 -6.13 -2.26 -2.89
C ALA A 43 -6.92 -1.01 -2.51
N CYS A 44 -6.52 0.14 -3.06
CA CYS A 44 -7.25 1.38 -2.81
C CYS A 44 -8.66 1.33 -3.37
N MET A 45 -8.84 0.73 -4.54
CA MET A 45 -10.17 0.58 -5.12
C MET A 45 -11.08 -0.27 -4.24
N VAL A 46 -10.56 -1.37 -3.72
CA VAL A 46 -11.33 -2.28 -2.86
C VAL A 46 -11.75 -1.58 -1.57
N HIS A 47 -10.86 -0.77 -1.00
CA HIS A 47 -11.11 -0.07 0.26
C HIS A 47 -11.77 1.30 0.09
N GLY A 48 -11.97 1.75 -1.14
CA GLY A 48 -12.55 3.07 -1.39
C GLY A 48 -11.62 4.21 -1.03
N LEU A 49 -10.32 4.02 -1.21
CA LEU A 49 -9.30 5.00 -0.83
C LEU A 49 -8.75 5.72 -2.05
N ASP A 50 -8.17 6.90 -1.80
CA ASP A 50 -7.51 7.69 -2.83
C ASP A 50 -6.08 7.17 -3.03
N SER A 51 -5.84 6.50 -4.16
CA SER A 51 -4.53 5.92 -4.44
C SER A 51 -3.46 7.00 -4.60
N GLU A 52 -3.79 8.14 -5.19
CA GLU A 52 -2.82 9.22 -5.36
C GLU A 52 -2.35 9.75 -4.01
N GLY A 53 -3.26 9.95 -3.07
CA GLY A 53 -2.92 10.40 -1.73
C GLY A 53 -2.04 9.39 -0.99
N LEU A 54 -2.33 8.11 -1.14
CA LEU A 54 -1.52 7.05 -0.54
C LEU A 54 -0.11 7.04 -1.13
N ILE A 55 0.01 7.10 -2.45
CA ILE A 55 1.31 7.07 -3.13
C ILE A 55 2.15 8.28 -2.69
N GLU A 56 1.54 9.45 -2.64
CA GLU A 56 2.23 10.65 -2.19
C GLU A 56 2.75 10.50 -0.76
N LYS A 57 1.93 9.94 0.12
CA LYS A 57 2.33 9.74 1.50
C LYS A 57 3.51 8.77 1.61
N LEU A 58 3.47 7.68 0.84
CA LEU A 58 4.55 6.69 0.82
C LEU A 58 5.84 7.31 0.31
N ASN A 59 5.77 8.18 -0.68
CA ASN A 59 6.96 8.80 -1.26
C ASN A 59 7.54 9.93 -0.40
N ASN A 60 6.85 10.31 0.67
CA ASN A 60 7.31 11.36 1.58
C ASN A 60 7.90 10.83 2.89
N ILE A 61 8.10 9.54 2.97
CA ILE A 61 8.73 8.95 4.16
C ILE A 61 10.25 9.04 4.09
#